data_4a85b19a4f21e2a13362d566a3f65677
#
_entry.id   4a85b19a4f21e2a13362d566a3f65677
#
_cell.length_a   1.000
_cell.length_b   1.000
_cell.length_c   1.000
_cell.angle_alpha   90.00
_cell.angle_beta   90.00
_cell.angle_gamma   90.00
#
_symmetry.space_group_name_H-M   'P 1'
#
loop_
_entity.id
_entity.type
_entity.pdbx_description
1 polymer ?
#
loop_
_entity_poly.entity_id
_entity_poly.type
_entity_poly.pdbx_seq_one_letter_code
_entity_poly.pdbx_strand_id
1 'polypeptide(L)'
;MLADLFPALNQAFSPIPTGLDPKLSKLENIRAVIFDIYGPLVLSGTGDISIAQSVNKESELRSLLTSSGYSMPEDVRLLDLFYNLIKEDHGRYKAKGAIYPEVDILEIWERFLKIQFDSTPDFHSLQELAIRFECAVNPVWPMPGFESTLKQIQALNYPLGIVSNAQFYTPQMLEGFTGKTIRELGFEDDLSVWSYKERLGKPSIELFEKLSEALTRRGIKPDQALYIGNDMLNDIWTASQAGLKTALYAGDERSLRLRESDDRCRDLAPD
;
A
#
# COMPACT_ATOMS: atom_id res chain seq x y z
N MET A 1 -8.51 -19.63 -4.66
CA MET A 1 -8.35 -18.79 -3.40
C MET A 1 -8.44 -17.31 -3.79
N LEU A 2 -8.67 -16.39 -2.84
CA LEU A 2 -8.71 -14.94 -3.16
C LEU A 2 -7.39 -14.43 -3.77
N ALA A 3 -6.27 -14.97 -3.33
CA ALA A 3 -4.95 -14.65 -3.86
C ALA A 3 -4.83 -14.92 -5.38
N ASP A 4 -5.45 -15.97 -5.88
CA ASP A 4 -5.40 -16.35 -7.30
C ASP A 4 -6.07 -15.32 -8.23
N LEU A 5 -6.90 -14.43 -7.68
CA LEU A 5 -7.54 -13.37 -8.45
C LEU A 5 -6.53 -12.37 -9.00
N PHE A 6 -5.44 -12.10 -8.26
CA PHE A 6 -4.46 -11.10 -8.70
C PHE A 6 -3.75 -11.49 -10.00
N PRO A 7 -3.10 -12.65 -10.12
CA PRO A 7 -2.50 -13.05 -11.39
C PRO A 7 -3.53 -13.31 -12.49
N ALA A 8 -4.77 -13.70 -12.14
CA ALA A 8 -5.82 -13.95 -13.12
C ALA A 8 -6.44 -12.67 -13.72
N LEU A 9 -6.49 -11.57 -12.96
CA LEU A 9 -7.13 -10.32 -13.36
C LEU A 9 -6.15 -9.22 -13.79
N ASN A 10 -4.85 -9.40 -13.54
CA ASN A 10 -3.82 -8.45 -13.94
C ASN A 10 -3.00 -8.99 -15.11
N GLN A 11 -2.52 -8.07 -15.95
CA GLN A 11 -1.59 -8.38 -17.03
C GLN A 11 -0.19 -7.90 -16.65
N ALA A 12 0.82 -8.62 -17.11
CA ALA A 12 2.21 -8.26 -16.90
C ALA A 12 2.54 -6.91 -17.55
N PHE A 13 3.20 -6.04 -16.79
CA PHE A 13 3.79 -4.82 -17.30
C PHE A 13 5.15 -4.55 -16.63
N SER A 14 5.95 -3.73 -17.28
CA SER A 14 7.31 -3.43 -16.82
C SER A 14 7.39 -2.03 -16.18
N PRO A 15 8.36 -1.77 -15.31
CA PRO A 15 8.63 -0.43 -14.81
C PRO A 15 8.98 0.51 -15.96
N ILE A 16 8.62 1.78 -15.84
CA ILE A 16 9.07 2.87 -16.71
C ILE A 16 10.32 3.46 -16.06
N PRO A 17 11.50 3.37 -16.70
CA PRO A 17 12.72 3.91 -16.13
C PRO A 17 12.63 5.42 -15.89
N THR A 18 13.03 5.88 -14.72
CA THR A 18 13.06 7.30 -14.36
C THR A 18 14.19 8.08 -15.03
N GLY A 19 15.20 7.39 -15.55
CA GLY A 19 16.42 8.01 -16.07
C GLY A 19 17.32 8.62 -15.01
N LEU A 20 17.02 8.44 -13.73
CA LEU A 20 17.87 8.90 -12.64
C LEU A 20 19.03 7.96 -12.40
N ASP A 21 20.22 8.51 -12.26
CA ASP A 21 21.41 7.74 -11.89
C ASP A 21 21.32 7.27 -10.43
N PRO A 22 21.63 5.99 -10.13
CA PRO A 22 21.61 5.51 -8.77
C PRO A 22 22.71 6.18 -7.93
N LYS A 23 22.32 6.64 -6.73
CA LYS A 23 23.25 7.14 -5.71
C LYS A 23 23.23 6.14 -4.55
N LEU A 24 24.26 5.30 -4.49
CA LEU A 24 24.34 4.23 -3.52
C LEU A 24 25.50 4.51 -2.56
N SER A 25 25.13 4.86 -1.32
CA SER A 25 26.07 5.00 -0.22
C SER A 25 26.14 3.70 0.58
N LYS A 26 27.31 3.35 1.08
CA LYS A 26 27.43 2.25 2.03
C LYS A 26 26.84 2.69 3.36
N LEU A 27 25.77 2.05 3.79
CA LEU A 27 25.20 2.24 5.11
C LEU A 27 25.88 1.27 6.10
N GLU A 28 26.25 1.79 7.26
CA GLU A 28 26.85 0.99 8.33
C GLU A 28 25.85 0.71 9.44
N ASN A 29 26.08 -0.38 10.16
CA ASN A 29 25.29 -0.78 11.33
C ASN A 29 23.81 -1.10 11.06
N ILE A 30 23.42 -1.35 9.81
CA ILE A 30 22.04 -1.79 9.50
C ILE A 30 21.82 -3.20 10.04
N ARG A 31 20.69 -3.41 10.70
CA ARG A 31 20.28 -4.65 11.37
C ARG A 31 18.87 -5.10 11.00
N ALA A 32 18.09 -4.27 10.31
CA ALA A 32 16.76 -4.60 9.80
C ALA A 32 16.51 -3.85 8.49
N VAL A 33 15.68 -4.43 7.60
CA VAL A 33 15.25 -3.78 6.36
C VAL A 33 13.74 -3.76 6.29
N ILE A 34 13.17 -2.57 6.07
CA ILE A 34 11.73 -2.32 6.08
C ILE A 34 11.33 -1.76 4.71
N PHE A 35 10.23 -2.23 4.16
CA PHE A 35 9.77 -1.85 2.84
C PHE A 35 8.40 -1.17 2.87
N ASP A 36 8.20 -0.18 1.98
CA ASP A 36 6.90 -0.02 1.37
C ASP A 36 6.66 -1.13 0.35
N ILE A 37 5.41 -1.38 0.02
CA ILE A 37 5.05 -2.42 -0.96
C ILE A 37 4.90 -1.83 -2.35
N TYR A 38 4.05 -0.82 -2.50
CA TYR A 38 3.77 -0.23 -3.81
C TYR A 38 4.90 0.72 -4.24
N GLY A 39 5.56 0.36 -5.31
CA GLY A 39 6.77 0.97 -5.84
C GLY A 39 7.98 0.05 -5.68
N PRO A 40 8.50 -0.19 -4.47
CA PRO A 40 9.67 -1.04 -4.29
C PRO A 40 9.47 -2.53 -4.63
N LEU A 41 8.34 -3.12 -4.28
CA LEU A 41 8.07 -4.55 -4.42
C LEU A 41 7.03 -4.86 -5.49
N VAL A 42 6.08 -3.95 -5.71
CA VAL A 42 4.95 -4.12 -6.64
C VAL A 42 4.76 -2.85 -7.45
N LEU A 43 4.70 -3.01 -8.76
CA LEU A 43 4.27 -1.97 -9.70
C LEU A 43 2.78 -1.71 -9.51
N SER A 44 2.38 -0.44 -9.54
CA SER A 44 0.99 0.00 -9.57
C SER A 44 0.73 0.79 -10.85
N GLY A 45 -0.29 0.42 -11.61
CA GLY A 45 -0.63 1.06 -12.88
C GLY A 45 -1.09 2.50 -12.71
N THR A 46 -1.61 2.85 -11.53
CA THR A 46 -2.05 4.23 -11.20
C THR A 46 -0.99 5.02 -10.44
N GLY A 47 0.03 4.35 -9.93
CA GLY A 47 1.14 4.93 -9.16
C GLY A 47 0.75 5.54 -7.80
N ASP A 48 -0.52 5.84 -7.59
CA ASP A 48 -1.09 6.32 -6.33
C ASP A 48 -2.59 6.00 -6.30
N ILE A 49 -3.03 5.29 -5.27
CA ILE A 49 -4.44 4.91 -5.08
C ILE A 49 -5.33 6.16 -5.00
N SER A 50 -4.80 7.28 -4.50
CA SER A 50 -5.54 8.55 -4.35
C SER A 50 -5.74 9.31 -5.67
N ILE A 51 -4.88 9.14 -6.67
CA ILE A 51 -4.92 9.86 -7.96
C ILE A 51 -5.83 9.15 -8.98
N ALA A 52 -6.20 7.92 -8.75
CA ALA A 52 -7.03 7.12 -9.62
C ALA A 52 -8.45 7.69 -9.86
N GLN A 53 -8.60 9.01 -10.01
CA GLN A 53 -9.87 9.70 -10.30
C GLN A 53 -10.25 9.76 -11.78
N SER A 54 -9.71 8.92 -12.66
CA SER A 54 -10.01 9.03 -14.08
C SER A 54 -11.20 8.17 -14.50
N VAL A 55 -11.99 8.79 -15.27
CA VAL A 55 -13.15 8.56 -16.16
C VAL A 55 -13.77 7.14 -16.29
N ASN A 56 -13.07 6.06 -16.05
CA ASN A 56 -13.61 4.71 -16.28
C ASN A 56 -14.06 3.95 -15.02
N LYS A 57 -13.79 4.44 -13.82
CA LYS A 57 -14.07 3.67 -12.59
C LYS A 57 -15.56 3.46 -12.32
N GLU A 58 -16.42 4.40 -12.72
CA GLU A 58 -17.87 4.22 -12.59
C GLU A 58 -18.35 3.05 -13.48
N SER A 59 -17.84 2.94 -14.72
CA SER A 59 -18.20 1.85 -15.62
C SER A 59 -17.69 0.50 -15.11
N GLU A 60 -16.47 0.47 -14.56
CA GLU A 60 -15.90 -0.74 -13.96
C GLU A 60 -16.69 -1.18 -12.71
N LEU A 61 -17.05 -0.23 -11.85
CA LEU A 61 -17.89 -0.49 -10.68
C LEU A 61 -19.24 -1.07 -11.08
N ARG A 62 -19.93 -0.46 -12.06
CA ARG A 62 -21.21 -0.94 -12.58
C ARG A 62 -21.11 -2.32 -13.21
N SER A 63 -20.09 -2.54 -14.04
CA SER A 63 -19.85 -3.83 -14.69
C SER A 63 -19.64 -4.94 -13.66
N LEU A 64 -18.80 -4.68 -12.67
CA LEU A 64 -18.53 -5.61 -11.58
C LEU A 64 -19.79 -5.94 -10.79
N LEU A 65 -20.54 -4.94 -10.36
CA LEU A 65 -21.76 -5.14 -9.58
C LEU A 65 -22.84 -5.88 -10.39
N THR A 66 -23.00 -5.54 -11.69
CA THR A 66 -23.91 -6.26 -12.59
C THR A 66 -23.52 -7.74 -12.72
N SER A 67 -22.24 -8.03 -12.93
CA SER A 67 -21.75 -9.42 -13.02
C SER A 67 -21.87 -10.18 -11.68
N SER A 68 -21.93 -9.45 -10.57
CA SER A 68 -22.17 -9.99 -9.23
C SER A 68 -23.66 -10.12 -8.88
N GLY A 69 -24.57 -9.85 -9.83
CA GLY A 69 -26.01 -10.06 -9.67
C GLY A 69 -26.80 -8.87 -9.10
N TYR A 70 -26.17 -7.69 -8.95
CA TYR A 70 -26.86 -6.49 -8.49
C TYR A 70 -27.59 -5.78 -9.63
N SER A 71 -28.81 -5.29 -9.36
CA SER A 71 -29.57 -4.47 -10.32
C SER A 71 -29.11 -3.02 -10.28
N MET A 72 -28.66 -2.50 -11.43
CA MET A 72 -28.09 -1.15 -11.47
C MET A 72 -29.17 -0.06 -11.51
N PRO A 73 -29.10 0.94 -10.63
CA PRO A 73 -29.96 2.12 -10.71
C PRO A 73 -29.56 3.00 -11.91
N GLU A 74 -30.54 3.60 -12.60
CA GLU A 74 -30.27 4.42 -13.78
C GLU A 74 -29.70 5.80 -13.44
N ASP A 75 -30.20 6.45 -12.39
CA ASP A 75 -29.93 7.86 -12.08
C ASP A 75 -28.95 8.08 -10.90
N VAL A 76 -28.18 7.05 -10.50
CA VAL A 76 -27.25 7.15 -9.35
C VAL A 76 -25.81 6.95 -9.84
N ARG A 77 -24.93 7.87 -9.47
CA ARG A 77 -23.49 7.69 -9.61
C ARG A 77 -22.96 6.91 -8.41
N LEU A 78 -22.76 5.63 -8.60
CA LEU A 78 -22.37 4.69 -7.53
C LEU A 78 -20.99 5.02 -6.97
N LEU A 79 -20.07 5.47 -7.82
CA LEU A 79 -18.74 5.85 -7.40
C LEU A 79 -18.73 7.10 -6.49
N ASP A 80 -19.64 8.06 -6.75
CA ASP A 80 -19.77 9.23 -5.89
C ASP A 80 -20.24 8.83 -4.48
N LEU A 81 -21.22 7.91 -4.38
CA LEU A 81 -21.64 7.34 -3.11
C LEU A 81 -20.46 6.64 -2.40
N PHE A 82 -19.73 5.80 -3.12
CA PHE A 82 -18.59 5.08 -2.57
C PHE A 82 -17.53 6.03 -1.99
N TYR A 83 -17.14 7.05 -2.75
CA TYR A 83 -16.18 8.06 -2.26
C TYR A 83 -16.72 8.93 -1.13
N ASN A 84 -18.02 9.21 -1.09
CA ASN A 84 -18.61 9.93 0.03
C ASN A 84 -18.54 9.13 1.33
N LEU A 85 -18.73 7.81 1.27
CA LEU A 85 -18.56 6.93 2.43
C LEU A 85 -17.12 6.94 2.95
N ILE A 86 -16.12 6.95 2.04
CA ILE A 86 -14.71 7.11 2.42
C ILE A 86 -14.48 8.47 3.10
N LYS A 87 -15.00 9.56 2.53
CA LYS A 87 -14.87 10.92 3.11
C LYS A 87 -15.53 11.03 4.48
N GLU A 88 -16.70 10.43 4.66
CA GLU A 88 -17.38 10.38 5.95
C GLU A 88 -16.53 9.63 6.99
N ASP A 89 -15.97 8.51 6.60
CA ASP A 89 -15.10 7.72 7.48
C ASP A 89 -13.84 8.51 7.88
N HIS A 90 -13.17 9.11 6.92
CA HIS A 90 -12.06 10.04 7.18
C HIS A 90 -12.47 11.18 8.11
N GLY A 91 -13.66 11.77 7.91
CA GLY A 91 -14.21 12.81 8.80
C GLY A 91 -14.38 12.34 10.23
N ARG A 92 -14.88 11.12 10.42
CA ARG A 92 -15.05 10.50 11.76
C ARG A 92 -13.71 10.32 12.48
N TYR A 93 -12.67 9.86 11.78
CA TYR A 93 -11.34 9.67 12.38
C TYR A 93 -10.62 10.99 12.59
N LYS A 94 -10.76 11.98 11.71
CA LYS A 94 -10.26 13.35 11.93
C LYS A 94 -10.87 13.98 13.16
N ALA A 95 -12.16 13.81 13.40
CA ALA A 95 -12.83 14.28 14.61
C ALA A 95 -12.30 13.64 15.90
N LYS A 96 -11.65 12.46 15.80
CA LYS A 96 -10.95 11.76 16.90
C LYS A 96 -9.46 12.14 17.00
N GLY A 97 -8.97 13.06 16.16
CA GLY A 97 -7.60 13.55 16.20
C GLY A 97 -6.64 12.96 15.16
N ALA A 98 -7.09 12.02 14.30
CA ALA A 98 -6.25 11.50 13.22
C ALA A 98 -5.98 12.58 12.17
N ILE A 99 -4.71 12.87 11.89
CA ILE A 99 -4.33 13.85 10.86
C ILE A 99 -4.45 13.23 9.48
N TYR A 100 -3.99 12.01 9.32
CA TYR A 100 -4.00 11.23 8.08
C TYR A 100 -4.79 9.93 8.28
N PRO A 101 -6.14 10.00 8.35
CA PRO A 101 -6.95 8.81 8.56
C PRO A 101 -6.91 7.88 7.35
N GLU A 102 -6.96 6.58 7.63
CA GLU A 102 -7.10 5.52 6.64
C GLU A 102 -8.40 4.75 6.87
N VAL A 103 -9.04 4.29 5.80
CA VAL A 103 -10.24 3.46 5.87
C VAL A 103 -9.87 1.96 5.92
N ASP A 104 -10.77 1.15 6.44
CA ASP A 104 -10.84 -0.26 6.06
C ASP A 104 -11.81 -0.37 4.89
N ILE A 105 -11.31 -0.75 3.75
CA ILE A 105 -12.11 -0.77 2.53
C ILE A 105 -13.27 -1.77 2.61
N LEU A 106 -13.15 -2.83 3.42
CA LEU A 106 -14.26 -3.78 3.61
C LEU A 106 -15.43 -3.15 4.32
N GLU A 107 -15.20 -2.31 5.34
CA GLU A 107 -16.29 -1.57 6.01
C GLU A 107 -16.98 -0.59 5.04
N ILE A 108 -16.22 0.01 4.12
CA ILE A 108 -16.78 0.89 3.09
C ILE A 108 -17.65 0.09 2.12
N TRP A 109 -17.17 -1.07 1.64
CA TRP A 109 -17.93 -1.96 0.76
C TRP A 109 -19.21 -2.48 1.42
N GLU A 110 -19.13 -2.92 2.68
CA GLU A 110 -20.30 -3.40 3.44
C GLU A 110 -21.37 -2.31 3.55
N ARG A 111 -20.96 -1.10 3.95
CA ARG A 111 -21.87 0.05 4.06
C ARG A 111 -22.46 0.44 2.69
N PHE A 112 -21.62 0.46 1.65
CA PHE A 112 -22.06 0.79 0.30
C PHE A 112 -23.11 -0.19 -0.21
N LEU A 113 -22.86 -1.49 -0.09
CA LEU A 113 -23.80 -2.52 -0.54
C LEU A 113 -25.11 -2.50 0.28
N LYS A 114 -25.00 -2.25 1.58
CA LYS A 114 -26.17 -2.14 2.44
C LYS A 114 -27.04 -0.93 2.09
N ILE A 115 -26.44 0.23 1.87
CA ILE A 115 -27.17 1.47 1.55
C ILE A 115 -27.79 1.39 0.16
N GLN A 116 -27.02 0.93 -0.85
CA GLN A 116 -27.43 1.01 -2.24
C GLN A 116 -28.33 -0.14 -2.68
N PHE A 117 -28.13 -1.33 -2.11
CA PHE A 117 -28.78 -2.57 -2.57
C PHE A 117 -29.49 -3.34 -1.47
N ASP A 118 -29.51 -2.83 -0.24
CA ASP A 118 -29.98 -3.55 0.96
C ASP A 118 -29.35 -4.96 1.09
N SER A 119 -28.10 -5.09 0.69
CA SER A 119 -27.37 -6.38 0.61
C SER A 119 -26.31 -6.47 1.70
N THR A 120 -26.20 -7.66 2.26
CA THR A 120 -25.16 -8.04 3.24
C THR A 120 -24.55 -9.38 2.80
N PRO A 121 -23.60 -9.35 1.84
CA PRO A 121 -22.95 -10.57 1.38
C PRO A 121 -22.12 -11.21 2.51
N ASP A 122 -21.85 -12.49 2.37
CA ASP A 122 -20.88 -13.14 3.25
C ASP A 122 -19.48 -12.52 3.11
N PHE A 123 -18.65 -12.75 4.11
CA PHE A 123 -17.33 -12.12 4.21
C PHE A 123 -16.42 -12.46 3.01
N HIS A 124 -16.47 -13.69 2.50
CA HIS A 124 -15.66 -14.10 1.35
C HIS A 124 -16.10 -13.39 0.07
N SER A 125 -17.39 -13.33 -0.19
CA SER A 125 -17.97 -12.63 -1.35
C SER A 125 -17.65 -11.12 -1.31
N LEU A 126 -17.69 -10.52 -0.11
CA LEU A 126 -17.32 -9.11 0.09
C LEU A 126 -15.84 -8.86 -0.25
N GLN A 127 -14.95 -9.74 0.22
CA GLN A 127 -13.53 -9.67 -0.09
C GLN A 127 -13.27 -9.85 -1.58
N GLU A 128 -13.91 -10.82 -2.22
CA GLU A 128 -13.76 -11.06 -3.66
C GLU A 128 -14.19 -9.84 -4.47
N LEU A 129 -15.32 -9.23 -4.13
CA LEU A 129 -15.81 -8.01 -4.80
C LEU A 129 -14.81 -6.87 -4.68
N ALA A 130 -14.28 -6.63 -3.49
CA ALA A 130 -13.29 -5.58 -3.24
C ALA A 130 -11.99 -5.81 -4.03
N ILE A 131 -11.49 -7.05 -4.10
CA ILE A 131 -10.30 -7.42 -4.88
C ILE A 131 -10.55 -7.22 -6.38
N ARG A 132 -11.68 -7.68 -6.91
CA ARG A 132 -12.01 -7.52 -8.32
C ARG A 132 -12.09 -6.06 -8.73
N PHE A 133 -12.69 -5.22 -7.88
CA PHE A 133 -12.72 -3.78 -8.13
C PHE A 133 -11.32 -3.16 -8.11
N GLU A 134 -10.50 -3.50 -7.11
CA GLU A 134 -9.12 -3.02 -7.04
C GLU A 134 -8.33 -3.39 -8.28
N CYS A 135 -8.36 -4.65 -8.71
CA CYS A 135 -7.67 -5.11 -9.91
C CYS A 135 -8.15 -4.38 -11.18
N ALA A 136 -9.45 -4.03 -11.26
CA ALA A 136 -10.00 -3.32 -12.41
C ALA A 136 -9.56 -1.84 -12.47
N VAL A 137 -9.39 -1.20 -11.30
CA VAL A 137 -9.09 0.25 -11.23
C VAL A 137 -7.62 0.56 -10.96
N ASN A 138 -6.87 -0.39 -10.46
CA ASN A 138 -5.45 -0.27 -10.14
C ASN A 138 -4.71 -1.58 -10.48
N PRO A 139 -4.39 -1.82 -11.76
CA PRO A 139 -3.64 -3.00 -12.14
C PRO A 139 -2.26 -2.98 -11.46
N VAL A 140 -1.84 -4.16 -10.98
CA VAL A 140 -0.59 -4.35 -10.25
C VAL A 140 0.23 -5.48 -10.84
N TRP A 141 1.56 -5.40 -10.71
CA TRP A 141 2.47 -6.46 -11.12
C TRP A 141 3.72 -6.49 -10.24
N PRO A 142 4.30 -7.66 -9.99
CA PRO A 142 5.56 -7.76 -9.22
C PRO A 142 6.68 -6.92 -9.83
N MET A 143 7.42 -6.20 -9.00
CA MET A 143 8.62 -5.50 -9.43
C MET A 143 9.68 -6.53 -9.85
N PRO A 144 10.32 -6.40 -11.03
CA PRO A 144 11.35 -7.33 -11.46
C PRO A 144 12.46 -7.49 -10.43
N GLY A 145 12.76 -8.72 -10.05
CA GLY A 145 13.84 -9.04 -9.14
C GLY A 145 13.55 -8.92 -7.65
N PHE A 146 12.33 -8.48 -7.23
CA PHE A 146 12.04 -8.27 -5.81
C PHE A 146 12.23 -9.54 -4.97
N GLU A 147 11.74 -10.70 -5.41
CA GLU A 147 11.93 -11.96 -4.65
C GLU A 147 13.40 -12.33 -4.48
N SER A 148 14.22 -12.12 -5.53
CA SER A 148 15.66 -12.40 -5.42
C SER A 148 16.35 -11.44 -4.45
N THR A 149 15.91 -10.20 -4.40
CA THR A 149 16.38 -9.19 -3.43
C THR A 149 16.02 -9.58 -2.01
N LEU A 150 14.75 -9.96 -1.75
CA LEU A 150 14.34 -10.43 -0.42
C LEU A 150 15.16 -11.65 0.04
N LYS A 151 15.38 -12.64 -0.84
CA LYS A 151 16.23 -13.80 -0.53
C LYS A 151 17.68 -13.43 -0.19
N GLN A 152 18.25 -12.43 -0.88
CA GLN A 152 19.60 -11.95 -0.59
C GLN A 152 19.67 -11.28 0.79
N ILE A 153 18.67 -10.48 1.15
CA ILE A 153 18.59 -9.82 2.46
C ILE A 153 18.42 -10.87 3.57
N GLN A 154 17.55 -11.86 3.36
CA GLN A 154 17.39 -12.99 4.29
C GLN A 154 18.68 -13.78 4.50
N ALA A 155 19.46 -14.00 3.43
CA ALA A 155 20.76 -14.69 3.52
C ALA A 155 21.77 -13.90 4.37
N LEU A 156 21.60 -12.60 4.53
CA LEU A 156 22.38 -11.75 5.43
C LEU A 156 21.82 -11.75 6.87
N ASN A 157 20.74 -12.50 7.14
CA ASN A 157 20.07 -12.59 8.43
C ASN A 157 19.50 -11.25 8.93
N TYR A 158 19.10 -10.36 8.02
CA TYR A 158 18.34 -9.16 8.39
C TYR A 158 16.84 -9.48 8.49
N PRO A 159 16.19 -9.21 9.62
CA PRO A 159 14.72 -9.25 9.69
C PRO A 159 14.12 -8.25 8.71
N LEU A 160 13.05 -8.68 8.05
CA LEU A 160 12.30 -7.89 7.09
C LEU A 160 10.99 -7.39 7.72
N GLY A 161 10.64 -6.14 7.44
CA GLY A 161 9.38 -5.56 7.88
C GLY A 161 8.71 -4.77 6.77
N ILE A 162 7.52 -4.28 7.07
CA ILE A 162 6.67 -3.51 6.16
C ILE A 162 6.09 -2.30 6.91
N VAL A 163 6.09 -1.12 6.28
CA VAL A 163 5.17 -0.02 6.62
C VAL A 163 4.55 0.49 5.33
N SER A 164 3.28 0.20 5.12
CA SER A 164 2.63 0.48 3.83
C SER A 164 1.23 1.06 4.00
N ASN A 165 0.91 2.04 3.14
CA ASN A 165 -0.48 2.42 2.87
C ASN A 165 -1.09 1.29 2.04
N ALA A 166 -1.93 0.48 2.66
CA ALA A 166 -2.39 -0.79 2.12
C ALA A 166 -3.78 -1.15 2.62
N GLN A 167 -4.38 -2.14 2.00
CA GLN A 167 -5.65 -2.71 2.41
C GLN A 167 -5.50 -4.22 2.68
N PHE A 168 -6.55 -4.86 3.18
CA PHE A 168 -6.54 -6.28 3.59
C PHE A 168 -6.01 -7.22 2.50
N TYR A 169 -6.20 -6.85 1.23
CA TYR A 169 -5.82 -7.67 0.08
C TYR A 169 -4.34 -7.58 -0.29
N THR A 170 -3.59 -6.62 0.25
CA THR A 170 -2.17 -6.45 -0.13
C THR A 170 -1.31 -7.68 0.19
N PRO A 171 -1.44 -8.33 1.37
CA PRO A 171 -0.79 -9.62 1.61
C PRO A 171 -1.18 -10.71 0.61
N GLN A 172 -2.47 -10.79 0.28
CA GLN A 172 -3.00 -11.79 -0.67
C GLN A 172 -2.51 -11.55 -2.11
N MET A 173 -2.30 -10.28 -2.47
CA MET A 173 -1.71 -9.91 -3.76
C MET A 173 -0.29 -10.49 -3.89
N LEU A 174 0.57 -10.31 -2.89
CA LEU A 174 1.91 -10.88 -2.89
C LEU A 174 1.89 -12.41 -2.95
N GLU A 175 0.99 -13.05 -2.19
CA GLU A 175 0.79 -14.49 -2.21
C GLU A 175 0.35 -14.98 -3.60
N GLY A 176 -0.60 -14.30 -4.24
CA GLY A 176 -1.09 -14.68 -5.56
C GLY A 176 0.00 -14.65 -6.63
N PHE A 177 0.88 -13.66 -6.62
CA PHE A 177 1.96 -13.55 -7.59
C PHE A 177 3.15 -14.46 -7.31
N THR A 178 3.41 -14.82 -6.06
CA THR A 178 4.63 -15.54 -5.66
C THR A 178 4.39 -16.99 -5.25
N GLY A 179 3.13 -17.34 -4.96
CA GLY A 179 2.78 -18.59 -4.32
C GLY A 179 3.27 -18.71 -2.87
N LYS A 180 3.62 -17.58 -2.22
CA LYS A 180 4.19 -17.52 -0.87
C LYS A 180 3.45 -16.51 -0.02
N THR A 181 3.15 -16.87 1.20
CA THR A 181 2.68 -15.94 2.22
C THR A 181 3.73 -14.87 2.53
N ILE A 182 3.31 -13.75 3.11
CA ILE A 182 4.23 -12.70 3.57
C ILE A 182 5.33 -13.26 4.47
N ARG A 183 4.98 -14.20 5.36
CA ARG A 183 5.94 -14.85 6.25
C ARG A 183 6.94 -15.73 5.49
N GLU A 184 6.51 -16.46 4.47
CA GLU A 184 7.39 -17.25 3.60
C GLU A 184 8.28 -16.38 2.70
N LEU A 185 7.86 -15.14 2.42
CA LEU A 185 8.69 -14.12 1.80
C LEU A 185 9.69 -13.50 2.80
N GLY A 186 9.62 -13.88 4.08
CA GLY A 186 10.55 -13.48 5.14
C GLY A 186 10.15 -12.25 5.93
N PHE A 187 8.98 -11.69 5.68
CA PHE A 187 8.48 -10.56 6.47
C PHE A 187 7.96 -11.04 7.83
N GLU A 188 8.27 -10.29 8.85
CA GLU A 188 7.91 -10.59 10.22
C GLU A 188 6.67 -9.79 10.65
N ASP A 189 5.71 -10.47 11.26
CA ASP A 189 4.39 -9.90 11.57
C ASP A 189 4.49 -8.68 12.51
N ASP A 190 5.36 -8.74 13.51
CA ASP A 190 5.55 -7.66 14.50
C ASP A 190 6.37 -6.48 13.96
N LEU A 191 7.03 -6.64 12.80
CA LEU A 191 7.69 -5.56 12.05
C LEU A 191 6.84 -5.09 10.85
N SER A 192 5.59 -5.54 10.74
CA SER A 192 4.70 -5.22 9.62
C SER A 192 3.53 -4.36 10.09
N VAL A 193 3.56 -3.08 9.71
CA VAL A 193 2.55 -2.07 10.06
C VAL A 193 1.73 -1.72 8.82
N TRP A 194 0.41 -1.88 8.93
CA TRP A 194 -0.54 -1.75 7.83
C TRP A 194 -1.50 -0.59 8.10
N SER A 195 -1.57 0.41 7.21
CA SER A 195 -2.40 1.61 7.39
C SER A 195 -3.86 1.30 7.73
N TYR A 196 -4.48 0.36 7.01
CA TYR A 196 -5.90 0.01 7.23
C TYR A 196 -6.17 -0.58 8.62
N LYS A 197 -5.20 -1.31 9.20
CA LYS A 197 -5.32 -1.86 10.56
C LYS A 197 -5.19 -0.77 11.61
N GLU A 198 -4.29 0.17 11.39
CA GLU A 198 -4.02 1.28 12.29
C GLU A 198 -5.02 2.44 12.12
N ARG A 199 -5.79 2.44 11.02
CA ARG A 199 -6.68 3.55 10.64
C ARG A 199 -5.95 4.87 10.42
N LEU A 200 -4.67 4.78 10.11
CA LEU A 200 -3.77 5.89 9.84
C LEU A 200 -2.96 5.58 8.57
N GLY A 201 -2.83 6.56 7.69
CA GLY A 201 -2.00 6.45 6.48
C GLY A 201 -0.73 7.29 6.59
N LYS A 202 0.33 6.93 5.88
CA LYS A 202 1.49 7.79 5.68
C LYS A 202 1.03 9.13 5.06
N PRO A 203 1.56 10.27 5.47
CA PRO A 203 2.75 10.49 6.29
C PRO A 203 2.48 10.59 7.81
N SER A 204 1.61 9.75 8.38
CA SER A 204 1.42 9.64 9.83
C SER A 204 2.66 9.02 10.46
N ILE A 205 3.30 9.75 11.37
CA ILE A 205 4.53 9.29 12.03
C ILE A 205 4.25 8.10 12.97
N GLU A 206 3.05 8.02 13.50
CA GLU A 206 2.62 6.98 14.44
C GLU A 206 2.79 5.55 13.87
N LEU A 207 2.71 5.39 12.54
CA LEU A 207 2.99 4.10 11.90
C LEU A 207 4.45 3.68 12.08
N PHE A 208 5.36 4.64 11.97
CA PHE A 208 6.80 4.41 12.13
C PHE A 208 7.22 4.36 13.59
N GLU A 209 6.54 5.08 14.50
CA GLU A 209 6.73 4.96 15.94
C GLU A 209 6.38 3.54 16.40
N LYS A 210 5.27 2.98 15.93
CA LYS A 210 4.89 1.59 16.21
C LYS A 210 5.94 0.58 15.73
N LEU A 211 6.47 0.78 14.51
CA LEU A 211 7.58 -0.02 14.01
C LEU A 211 8.83 0.15 14.92
N SER A 212 9.16 1.39 15.32
CA SER A 212 10.34 1.69 16.15
C SER A 212 10.26 1.04 17.53
N GLU A 213 9.06 0.96 18.11
CA GLU A 213 8.83 0.21 19.34
C GLU A 213 9.07 -1.30 19.14
N ALA A 214 8.60 -1.87 18.01
CA ALA A 214 8.82 -3.28 17.70
C ALA A 214 10.32 -3.59 17.48
N LEU A 215 11.04 -2.73 16.75
CA LEU A 215 12.48 -2.82 16.59
C LEU A 215 13.22 -2.76 17.93
N THR A 216 12.82 -1.81 18.80
CA THR A 216 13.41 -1.64 20.13
C THR A 216 13.22 -2.87 21.01
N ARG A 217 12.05 -3.53 20.98
CA ARG A 217 11.82 -4.81 21.68
C ARG A 217 12.78 -5.92 21.21
N ARG A 218 13.27 -5.84 19.99
CA ARG A 218 14.29 -6.76 19.44
C ARG A 218 15.73 -6.31 19.68
N GLY A 219 15.95 -5.22 20.39
CA GLY A 219 17.28 -4.64 20.63
C GLY A 219 17.88 -4.00 19.37
N ILE A 220 17.04 -3.56 18.43
CA ILE A 220 17.42 -2.83 17.21
C ILE A 220 16.99 -1.38 17.39
N LYS A 221 17.95 -0.45 17.31
CA LYS A 221 17.62 0.98 17.35
C LYS A 221 17.03 1.43 16.02
N PRO A 222 16.18 2.49 15.97
CA PRO A 222 15.64 3.01 14.71
C PRO A 222 16.71 3.32 13.67
N ASP A 223 17.83 3.94 14.05
CA ASP A 223 18.96 4.27 13.19
C ASP A 223 19.73 3.05 12.65
N GLN A 224 19.40 1.85 13.10
CA GLN A 224 19.91 0.56 12.61
C GLN A 224 18.90 -0.14 11.66
N ALA A 225 17.77 0.47 11.34
CA ALA A 225 16.81 -0.03 10.38
C ALA A 225 16.82 0.84 9.12
N LEU A 226 16.89 0.19 7.95
CA LEU A 226 16.77 0.85 6.65
C LEU A 226 15.32 0.74 6.18
N TYR A 227 14.68 1.87 5.92
CA TYR A 227 13.38 1.93 5.27
C TYR A 227 13.53 2.25 3.77
N ILE A 228 12.86 1.49 2.93
CA ILE A 228 12.90 1.63 1.47
C ILE A 228 11.50 1.96 0.96
N GLY A 229 11.34 3.12 0.35
CA GLY A 229 10.07 3.58 -0.23
C GLY A 229 10.31 4.44 -1.48
N ASN A 230 9.25 4.91 -2.12
CA ASN A 230 9.30 5.64 -3.40
C ASN A 230 8.73 7.06 -3.32
N ASP A 231 8.27 7.50 -2.16
CA ASP A 231 7.68 8.82 -1.94
C ASP A 231 8.49 9.62 -0.91
N MET A 232 9.01 10.78 -1.31
CA MET A 232 9.83 11.61 -0.44
C MET A 232 9.10 12.07 0.82
N LEU A 233 7.77 12.28 0.75
CA LEU A 233 6.99 12.67 1.91
C LEU A 233 6.52 11.47 2.73
N ASN A 234 5.79 10.58 2.08
CA ASN A 234 5.12 9.46 2.76
C ASN A 234 6.12 8.45 3.33
N ASP A 235 7.25 8.29 2.66
CA ASP A 235 8.26 7.28 3.01
C ASP A 235 9.49 7.92 3.65
N ILE A 236 10.22 8.74 2.89
CA ILE A 236 11.54 9.20 3.30
C ILE A 236 11.45 10.18 4.47
N TRP A 237 10.61 11.22 4.34
CA TRP A 237 10.44 12.19 5.43
C TRP A 237 9.90 11.52 6.68
N THR A 238 8.84 10.71 6.55
CA THR A 238 8.19 10.12 7.73
C THR A 238 9.08 9.12 8.44
N ALA A 239 9.81 8.27 7.69
CA ALA A 239 10.76 7.33 8.28
C ALA A 239 11.94 8.07 8.96
N SER A 240 12.45 9.14 8.35
CA SER A 240 13.53 9.94 8.95
C SER A 240 13.10 10.63 10.25
N GLN A 241 11.85 11.12 10.35
CA GLN A 241 11.32 11.69 11.58
C GLN A 241 11.24 10.66 12.72
N ALA A 242 11.06 9.38 12.41
CA ALA A 242 11.12 8.29 13.38
C ALA A 242 12.55 7.78 13.65
N GLY A 243 13.54 8.40 13.02
CA GLY A 243 14.97 8.09 13.22
C GLY A 243 15.50 6.91 12.43
N LEU A 244 14.77 6.39 11.44
CA LEU A 244 15.24 5.34 10.57
C LEU A 244 16.23 5.88 9.52
N LYS A 245 17.09 5.00 9.02
CA LYS A 245 17.81 5.23 7.77
C LYS A 245 16.86 5.03 6.58
N THR A 246 17.10 5.78 5.50
CA THR A 246 16.16 5.82 4.38
C THR A 246 16.82 5.60 3.02
N ALA A 247 16.13 4.94 2.12
CA ALA A 247 16.52 4.81 0.73
C ALA A 247 15.31 5.08 -0.17
N LEU A 248 15.46 6.02 -1.11
CA LEU A 248 14.44 6.31 -2.11
C LEU A 248 14.57 5.35 -3.28
N TYR A 249 13.54 4.53 -3.49
CA TYR A 249 13.43 3.68 -4.67
C TYR A 249 12.91 4.48 -5.87
N ALA A 250 13.76 4.66 -6.87
CA ALA A 250 13.46 5.44 -8.08
C ALA A 250 13.41 4.58 -9.36
N GLY A 251 13.01 3.32 -9.24
CA GLY A 251 13.04 2.37 -10.35
C GLY A 251 11.85 2.46 -11.33
N ASP A 252 10.76 3.15 -10.95
CA ASP A 252 9.57 3.30 -11.81
C ASP A 252 9.01 4.72 -11.73
N GLU A 253 8.91 5.39 -12.89
CA GLU A 253 8.43 6.77 -13.03
C GLU A 253 6.98 6.93 -12.54
N ARG A 254 6.13 5.90 -12.71
CA ARG A 254 4.73 5.94 -12.27
C ARG A 254 4.60 6.05 -10.75
N SER A 255 5.51 5.44 -10.02
CA SER A 255 5.44 5.37 -8.55
C SER A 255 6.30 6.43 -7.86
N LEU A 256 7.39 6.91 -8.47
CA LEU A 256 8.28 7.88 -7.86
C LEU A 256 7.57 9.21 -7.55
N ARG A 257 7.71 9.68 -6.32
CA ARG A 257 7.14 10.96 -5.84
C ARG A 257 8.21 11.80 -5.14
N LEU A 258 8.77 12.77 -5.85
CA LEU A 258 9.81 13.66 -5.31
C LEU A 258 9.25 14.73 -4.36
N ARG A 259 7.95 15.09 -4.48
CA ARG A 259 7.28 16.04 -3.60
C ARG A 259 7.99 17.41 -3.50
N GLU A 260 8.61 17.88 -4.57
CA GLU A 260 9.45 19.09 -4.61
C GLU A 260 8.74 20.37 -4.12
N SER A 261 7.42 20.42 -4.22
CA SER A 261 6.60 21.53 -3.72
C SER A 261 6.31 21.49 -2.21
N ASP A 262 6.62 20.39 -1.53
CA ASP A 262 6.39 20.26 -0.09
C ASP A 262 7.65 20.68 0.68
N ASP A 263 7.50 21.66 1.57
CA ASP A 263 8.62 22.20 2.33
C ASP A 263 9.35 21.16 3.18
N ARG A 264 8.67 20.09 3.60
CA ARG A 264 9.27 18.98 4.35
C ARG A 264 10.26 18.15 3.52
N CYS A 265 10.12 18.20 2.19
CA CYS A 265 10.93 17.40 1.26
C CYS A 265 12.02 18.21 0.57
N ARG A 266 11.95 19.56 0.58
CA ARG A 266 12.80 20.44 -0.25
C ARG A 266 14.30 20.22 -0.06
N ASP A 267 14.75 20.09 1.20
CA ASP A 267 16.17 19.94 1.55
C ASP A 267 16.47 18.53 2.10
N LEU A 268 15.51 17.61 1.96
CA LEU A 268 15.64 16.23 2.44
C LEU A 268 16.37 15.39 1.41
N ALA A 269 17.39 14.69 1.85
CA ALA A 269 18.08 13.65 1.07
C ALA A 269 17.96 12.30 1.77
N PRO A 270 17.69 11.21 1.03
CA PRO A 270 17.84 9.85 1.54
C PRO A 270 19.30 9.59 1.94
N ASP A 271 19.54 8.62 2.85
CA ASP A 271 20.89 8.27 3.36
C ASP A 271 21.83 7.60 2.34
#